data_bb8f63a72ec40cad23e0f6b36ad905d6
#
_entry.id   bb8f63a72ec40cad23e0f6b36ad905d6
#
_cell.length_a   1.000
_cell.length_b   1.000
_cell.length_c   1.000
_cell.angle_alpha   90.00
_cell.angle_beta   90.00
_cell.angle_gamma   90.00
#
_symmetry.space_group_name_H-M   'P 1'
#
loop_
_entity.id
_entity.type
_entity.pdbx_description
1 polymer ?
#
loop_
_entity_poly.entity_id
_entity_poly.type
_entity_poly.pdbx_seq_one_letter_code
_entity_poly.pdbx_strand_id
1 'polypeptide(L)'
;MRRLGCFVVIAVLTAGCATPAANQPAANDQTDVWFTQHMVPYLRQTTTVVSLTRPYLTDPTLARLADKVNRTSQADIQQLQGWLDQQGLSPHIHSHQRIDTRRQTDLERLSQLRGSALDLAFVQVMTARARAGTNLTATEVSDGSLPEVRQLAHQMLAEQQAQSRQFKHWSHTAKARTSHPPAKTPAPRPTADII
;
A
#
# COMPACT_ATOMS: atom_id res chain seq x y z
N MET A 1 10.05 -12.09 -91.68
CA MET A 1 10.70 -12.99 -90.74
C MET A 1 10.62 -12.34 -89.34
N ARG A 2 9.61 -12.73 -88.54
CA ARG A 2 9.29 -12.13 -87.23
C ARG A 2 10.00 -12.95 -86.13
N ARG A 3 10.87 -12.33 -85.41
CA ARG A 3 11.49 -12.93 -84.17
C ARG A 3 10.70 -12.54 -82.94
N LEU A 4 10.04 -13.53 -82.34
CA LEU A 4 9.42 -13.39 -81.00
C LEU A 4 10.53 -13.42 -79.95
N GLY A 5 10.63 -12.36 -79.20
CA GLY A 5 11.44 -12.29 -77.95
C GLY A 5 10.61 -12.75 -76.76
N CYS A 6 11.06 -13.83 -76.15
CA CYS A 6 10.45 -14.36 -74.90
C CYS A 6 10.97 -13.59 -73.72
N PHE A 7 10.12 -12.76 -73.06
CA PHE A 7 10.45 -12.11 -71.84
C PHE A 7 10.11 -13.05 -70.64
N VAL A 8 11.15 -13.54 -69.99
CA VAL A 8 11.02 -14.28 -68.75
C VAL A 8 10.93 -13.23 -67.57
N VAL A 9 9.75 -13.14 -67.00
CA VAL A 9 9.55 -12.33 -65.76
C VAL A 9 9.91 -13.20 -64.57
N ILE A 10 11.04 -12.90 -63.94
CA ILE A 10 11.43 -13.51 -62.65
C ILE A 10 10.73 -12.75 -61.54
N ALA A 11 9.70 -13.35 -60.93
CA ALA A 11 9.06 -12.85 -59.71
C ALA A 11 9.93 -13.21 -58.53
N VAL A 12 10.61 -12.21 -57.95
CA VAL A 12 11.34 -12.33 -56.68
C VAL A 12 10.34 -12.26 -55.54
N LEU A 13 10.02 -13.40 -54.95
CA LEU A 13 9.25 -13.50 -53.70
C LEU A 13 10.17 -13.08 -52.55
N THR A 14 10.07 -11.83 -52.08
CA THR A 14 10.66 -11.40 -50.83
C THR A 14 9.79 -11.93 -49.68
N ALA A 15 10.22 -13.04 -49.08
CA ALA A 15 9.69 -13.50 -47.80
C ALA A 15 10.09 -12.48 -46.75
N GLY A 16 9.18 -11.54 -46.43
CA GLY A 16 9.30 -10.65 -45.28
C GLY A 16 9.24 -11.49 -44.01
N CYS A 17 10.37 -11.66 -43.32
CA CYS A 17 10.39 -12.10 -41.94
C CYS A 17 9.67 -11.02 -41.13
N ALA A 18 8.38 -11.24 -40.82
CA ALA A 18 7.69 -10.52 -39.79
C ALA A 18 8.36 -10.95 -38.46
N THR A 19 9.29 -10.15 -37.96
CA THR A 19 9.70 -10.21 -36.56
C THR A 19 8.42 -10.06 -35.74
N PRO A 20 8.13 -10.98 -34.78
CA PRO A 20 7.03 -10.73 -33.84
C PRO A 20 7.34 -9.42 -33.18
N ALA A 21 6.47 -8.42 -33.33
CA ALA A 21 6.51 -7.21 -32.56
C ALA A 21 6.50 -7.66 -31.09
N ALA A 22 7.61 -7.46 -30.38
CA ALA A 22 7.64 -7.63 -28.97
C ALA A 22 6.45 -6.79 -28.45
N ASN A 23 5.52 -7.43 -27.74
CA ASN A 23 4.38 -6.78 -27.11
C ASN A 23 4.93 -5.67 -26.21
N GLN A 24 5.11 -4.47 -26.78
CA GLN A 24 5.22 -3.28 -25.95
C GLN A 24 3.83 -3.10 -25.34
N PRO A 25 3.73 -3.07 -24.01
CA PRO A 25 2.46 -2.78 -23.35
C PRO A 25 1.89 -1.50 -23.96
N ALA A 26 0.59 -1.48 -24.25
CA ALA A 26 -0.08 -0.25 -24.68
C ALA A 26 0.18 0.85 -23.63
N ALA A 27 0.17 2.13 -24.04
CA ALA A 27 0.52 3.25 -23.15
C ALA A 27 -0.28 3.24 -21.82
N ASN A 28 -1.48 2.65 -21.84
CA ASN A 28 -2.35 2.50 -20.68
C ASN A 28 -1.89 1.38 -19.74
N ASP A 29 -1.28 0.32 -20.25
CA ASP A 29 -0.73 -0.77 -19.42
C ASP A 29 0.46 -0.28 -18.56
N GLN A 30 1.07 0.85 -18.90
CA GLN A 30 2.14 1.46 -18.12
C GLN A 30 1.68 1.94 -16.74
N THR A 31 0.44 2.45 -16.62
CA THR A 31 -0.13 2.86 -15.32
C THR A 31 -0.32 1.66 -14.43
N ASP A 32 -0.92 0.57 -14.93
CA ASP A 32 -1.13 -0.67 -14.19
C ASP A 32 0.21 -1.28 -13.72
N VAL A 33 1.21 -1.33 -14.62
CA VAL A 33 2.56 -1.80 -14.28
C VAL A 33 3.21 -0.91 -13.22
N TRP A 34 3.20 0.39 -13.44
CA TRP A 34 3.78 1.36 -12.50
C TRP A 34 3.13 1.25 -11.12
N PHE A 35 1.79 1.23 -11.07
CA PHE A 35 1.05 1.09 -9.83
C PHE A 35 1.46 -0.18 -9.09
N THR A 36 1.39 -1.33 -9.76
CA THR A 36 1.65 -2.63 -9.13
C THR A 36 3.09 -2.74 -8.64
N GLN A 37 4.05 -2.30 -9.45
CA GLN A 37 5.47 -2.31 -9.08
C GLN A 37 5.79 -1.41 -7.87
N HIS A 38 5.07 -0.30 -7.69
CA HIS A 38 5.28 0.61 -6.57
C HIS A 38 4.45 0.25 -5.33
N MET A 39 3.25 -0.29 -5.54
CA MET A 39 2.35 -0.64 -4.45
C MET A 39 2.83 -1.86 -3.65
N VAL A 40 3.40 -2.88 -4.28
CA VAL A 40 3.92 -4.06 -3.58
C VAL A 40 4.99 -3.69 -2.53
N PRO A 41 6.07 -2.96 -2.85
CA PRO A 41 7.05 -2.55 -1.84
C PRO A 41 6.45 -1.60 -0.81
N TYR A 42 5.51 -0.74 -1.19
CA TYR A 42 4.80 0.13 -0.26
C TYR A 42 4.04 -0.67 0.81
N LEU A 43 3.28 -1.69 0.40
CA LEU A 43 2.53 -2.55 1.31
C LEU A 43 3.45 -3.42 2.18
N ARG A 44 4.54 -3.96 1.64
CA ARG A 44 5.55 -4.70 2.42
C ARG A 44 6.13 -3.85 3.55
N GLN A 45 6.38 -2.59 3.29
CA GLN A 45 6.84 -1.66 4.33
C GLN A 45 5.76 -1.37 5.36
N THR A 46 4.50 -1.29 4.94
CA THR A 46 3.37 -1.12 5.86
C THR A 46 3.28 -2.32 6.80
N THR A 47 3.37 -3.54 6.28
CA THR A 47 3.39 -4.76 7.11
C THR A 47 4.61 -4.81 8.05
N THR A 48 5.78 -4.33 7.61
CA THR A 48 6.97 -4.23 8.47
C THR A 48 6.73 -3.29 9.66
N VAL A 49 6.20 -2.08 9.42
CA VAL A 49 5.86 -1.14 10.51
C VAL A 49 4.88 -1.78 11.50
N VAL A 50 3.83 -2.41 10.98
CA VAL A 50 2.82 -3.07 11.82
C VAL A 50 3.45 -4.20 12.63
N SER A 51 4.19 -5.10 12.00
CA SER A 51 4.78 -6.27 12.68
C SER A 51 5.75 -5.88 13.81
N LEU A 52 6.53 -4.82 13.62
CA LEU A 52 7.46 -4.33 14.63
C LEU A 52 6.77 -3.63 15.81
N THR A 53 5.64 -2.98 15.58
CA THR A 53 4.97 -2.18 16.61
C THR A 53 3.84 -2.92 17.31
N ARG A 54 3.14 -3.81 16.61
CA ARG A 54 1.93 -4.51 17.09
C ARG A 54 2.08 -5.17 18.46
N PRO A 55 3.18 -5.87 18.78
CA PRO A 55 3.35 -6.51 20.11
C PRO A 55 3.41 -5.53 21.27
N TYR A 56 3.72 -4.26 21.02
CA TYR A 56 3.96 -3.23 22.02
C TYR A 56 2.86 -2.17 22.10
N LEU A 57 1.83 -2.26 21.21
CA LEU A 57 0.66 -1.38 21.29
C LEU A 57 -0.14 -1.71 22.55
N THR A 58 -0.48 -0.66 23.32
CA THR A 58 -1.21 -0.80 24.58
C THR A 58 -2.72 -0.65 24.42
N ASP A 59 -3.16 0.12 23.43
CA ASP A 59 -4.59 0.29 23.15
C ASP A 59 -5.12 -0.90 22.32
N PRO A 60 -6.11 -1.67 22.84
CA PRO A 60 -6.62 -2.85 22.16
C PRO A 60 -7.35 -2.51 20.84
N THR A 61 -7.83 -1.29 20.68
CA THR A 61 -8.46 -0.85 19.42
C THR A 61 -7.39 -0.64 18.34
N LEU A 62 -6.27 -0.01 18.70
CA LEU A 62 -5.13 0.10 17.79
C LEU A 62 -4.55 -1.27 17.43
N ALA A 63 -4.45 -2.17 18.39
CA ALA A 63 -3.99 -3.53 18.17
C ALA A 63 -4.85 -4.26 17.12
N ARG A 64 -6.17 -4.20 17.26
CA ARG A 64 -7.09 -4.79 16.26
C ARG A 64 -7.00 -4.11 14.89
N LEU A 65 -6.84 -2.79 14.86
CA LEU A 65 -6.68 -2.04 13.62
C LEU A 65 -5.36 -2.41 12.92
N ALA A 66 -4.27 -2.52 13.67
CA ALA A 66 -2.98 -3.00 13.18
C ALA A 66 -3.09 -4.41 12.57
N ASP A 67 -3.75 -5.34 13.26
CA ASP A 67 -4.00 -6.70 12.75
C ASP A 67 -4.81 -6.67 11.46
N LYS A 68 -5.82 -5.81 11.36
CA LYS A 68 -6.61 -5.66 10.14
C LYS A 68 -5.74 -5.14 8.98
N VAL A 69 -4.98 -4.05 9.21
CA VAL A 69 -4.08 -3.49 8.19
C VAL A 69 -3.08 -4.55 7.70
N ASN A 70 -2.51 -5.33 8.61
CA ASN A 70 -1.56 -6.38 8.23
C ASN A 70 -2.20 -7.44 7.32
N ARG A 71 -3.38 -7.94 7.67
CA ARG A 71 -4.09 -8.95 6.86
C ARG A 71 -4.48 -8.44 5.49
N THR A 72 -5.07 -7.24 5.40
CA THR A 72 -5.46 -6.67 4.10
C THR A 72 -4.24 -6.40 3.23
N SER A 73 -3.19 -5.79 3.79
CA SER A 73 -1.95 -5.54 3.04
C SER A 73 -1.29 -6.82 2.53
N GLN A 74 -1.31 -7.90 3.30
CA GLN A 74 -0.76 -9.19 2.85
C GLN A 74 -1.59 -9.78 1.70
N ALA A 75 -2.93 -9.71 1.77
CA ALA A 75 -3.80 -10.16 0.69
C ALA A 75 -3.57 -9.35 -0.60
N ASP A 76 -3.49 -8.04 -0.48
CA ASP A 76 -3.22 -7.14 -1.62
C ASP A 76 -1.84 -7.43 -2.24
N ILE A 77 -0.81 -7.64 -1.41
CA ILE A 77 0.53 -8.03 -1.90
C ILE A 77 0.46 -9.31 -2.72
N GLN A 78 -0.25 -10.33 -2.25
CA GLN A 78 -0.37 -11.59 -2.97
C GLN A 78 -1.04 -11.42 -4.32
N GLN A 79 -2.11 -10.64 -4.41
CA GLN A 79 -2.81 -10.39 -5.67
C GLN A 79 -1.93 -9.61 -6.65
N LEU A 80 -1.32 -8.49 -6.20
CA LEU A 80 -0.45 -7.68 -7.03
C LEU A 80 0.82 -8.42 -7.46
N GLN A 81 1.41 -9.22 -6.57
CA GLN A 81 2.57 -10.05 -6.89
C GLN A 81 2.21 -11.12 -7.93
N GLY A 82 1.07 -11.79 -7.76
CA GLY A 82 0.59 -12.78 -8.73
C GLY A 82 0.39 -12.19 -10.13
N TRP A 83 -0.11 -10.95 -10.19
CA TRP A 83 -0.23 -10.24 -11.47
C TRP A 83 1.15 -9.92 -12.08
N LEU A 84 2.09 -9.39 -11.30
CA LEU A 84 3.46 -9.14 -11.77
C LEU A 84 4.13 -10.41 -12.30
N ASP A 85 4.00 -11.52 -11.58
CA ASP A 85 4.58 -12.80 -11.96
C ASP A 85 4.02 -13.31 -13.29
N GLN A 86 2.71 -13.15 -13.52
CA GLN A 86 2.06 -13.48 -14.81
C GLN A 86 2.58 -12.63 -15.96
N GLN A 87 2.97 -11.38 -15.69
CA GLN A 87 3.55 -10.48 -16.69
C GLN A 87 5.07 -10.63 -16.83
N GLY A 88 5.71 -11.53 -16.07
CA GLY A 88 7.18 -11.65 -16.04
C GLY A 88 7.89 -10.42 -15.48
N LEU A 89 7.18 -9.63 -14.66
CA LEU A 89 7.67 -8.38 -14.07
C LEU A 89 8.06 -8.57 -12.62
N SER A 90 8.92 -7.70 -12.11
CA SER A 90 9.31 -7.65 -10.71
C SER A 90 8.85 -6.35 -10.05
N PRO A 91 8.56 -6.34 -8.73
CA PRO A 91 8.34 -5.10 -8.01
C PRO A 91 9.55 -4.18 -8.12
N HIS A 92 9.32 -2.87 -8.21
CA HIS A 92 10.42 -1.91 -8.19
C HIS A 92 11.12 -1.89 -6.84
N ILE A 93 12.38 -2.32 -6.81
CA ILE A 93 13.24 -2.26 -5.62
C ILE A 93 13.95 -0.91 -5.52
N HIS A 94 13.67 0.03 -6.43
CA HIS A 94 14.35 1.31 -6.43
C HIS A 94 14.03 2.09 -5.15
N SER A 95 14.98 2.02 -4.23
CA SER A 95 15.11 2.92 -3.11
C SER A 95 15.25 4.35 -3.63
N HIS A 96 14.17 5.11 -3.67
CA HIS A 96 14.30 6.55 -3.65
C HIS A 96 14.91 6.90 -2.29
N GLN A 97 16.21 7.14 -2.27
CA GLN A 97 17.03 7.34 -1.07
C GLN A 97 16.37 8.25 -0.02
N ARG A 98 15.58 9.22 -0.46
CA ARG A 98 14.83 10.14 0.40
C ARG A 98 13.64 9.46 1.13
N ILE A 99 12.99 8.48 0.50
CA ILE A 99 11.89 7.71 1.09
C ILE A 99 12.45 6.68 2.08
N ASP A 100 13.60 6.10 1.78
CA ASP A 100 14.27 5.13 2.65
C ASP A 100 14.77 5.78 3.95
N THR A 101 15.34 6.98 3.88
CA THR A 101 15.78 7.73 5.07
C THR A 101 14.61 8.04 6.01
N ARG A 102 13.48 8.52 5.48
CA ARG A 102 12.30 8.81 6.32
C ARG A 102 11.72 7.54 6.95
N ARG A 103 11.72 6.42 6.22
CA ARG A 103 11.29 5.12 6.73
C ARG A 103 12.17 4.62 7.84
N GLN A 104 13.48 4.70 7.65
CA GLN A 104 14.45 4.31 8.65
C GLN A 104 14.23 5.11 9.93
N THR A 105 14.07 6.42 9.81
CA THR A 105 13.78 7.32 10.94
C THR A 105 12.47 6.97 11.65
N ASP A 106 11.39 6.66 10.89
CA ASP A 106 10.11 6.26 11.50
C ASP A 106 10.24 4.93 12.26
N LEU A 107 10.91 3.92 11.70
CA LEU A 107 11.13 2.62 12.34
C LEU A 107 12.01 2.75 13.57
N GLU A 108 13.11 3.49 13.51
CA GLU A 108 14.01 3.76 14.64
C GLU A 108 13.25 4.46 15.77
N ARG A 109 12.49 5.50 15.44
CA ARG A 109 11.66 6.22 16.41
C ARG A 109 10.64 5.29 17.08
N LEU A 110 9.90 4.50 16.31
CA LEU A 110 8.88 3.58 16.82
C LEU A 110 9.51 2.49 17.71
N SER A 111 10.69 1.99 17.36
CA SER A 111 11.38 0.95 18.13
C SER A 111 11.77 1.39 19.55
N GLN A 112 12.01 2.68 19.74
CA GLN A 112 12.42 3.29 21.01
C GLN A 112 11.24 3.65 21.92
N LEU A 113 10.02 3.72 21.38
CA LEU A 113 8.83 4.15 22.13
C LEU A 113 8.10 2.95 22.75
N ARG A 114 7.39 3.21 23.85
CA ARG A 114 6.52 2.24 24.55
C ARG A 114 5.28 2.93 25.10
N GLY A 115 4.24 2.14 25.39
CA GLY A 115 3.01 2.63 25.99
C GLY A 115 2.28 3.64 25.11
N SER A 116 1.62 4.61 25.72
CA SER A 116 0.83 5.62 25.01
C SER A 116 1.64 6.48 24.03
N ALA A 117 2.95 6.66 24.26
CA ALA A 117 3.83 7.36 23.34
C ALA A 117 4.02 6.58 22.04
N LEU A 118 4.15 5.25 22.12
CA LEU A 118 4.17 4.38 20.94
C LEU A 118 2.82 4.40 20.22
N ASP A 119 1.70 4.29 20.95
CA ASP A 119 0.36 4.32 20.38
C ASP A 119 0.13 5.59 19.55
N LEU A 120 0.49 6.75 20.08
CA LEU A 120 0.39 8.04 19.38
C LEU A 120 1.30 8.10 18.14
N ALA A 121 2.56 7.69 18.28
CA ALA A 121 3.51 7.70 17.17
C ALA A 121 3.09 6.73 16.06
N PHE A 122 2.61 5.54 16.41
CA PHE A 122 2.06 4.57 15.47
C PHE A 122 0.90 5.15 14.64
N VAL A 123 -0.07 5.80 15.31
CA VAL A 123 -1.20 6.43 14.64
C VAL A 123 -0.75 7.53 13.67
N GLN A 124 0.24 8.35 14.06
CA GLN A 124 0.81 9.38 13.18
C GLN A 124 1.42 8.77 11.91
N VAL A 125 2.28 7.76 12.09
CA VAL A 125 2.93 7.05 10.97
C VAL A 125 1.89 6.39 10.08
N MET A 126 0.93 5.66 10.64
CA MET A 126 -0.09 4.95 9.87
C MET A 126 -1.06 5.89 9.16
N THR A 127 -1.38 7.05 9.74
CA THR A 127 -2.19 8.08 9.06
C THR A 127 -1.45 8.66 7.85
N ALA A 128 -0.15 8.95 8.00
CA ALA A 128 0.66 9.44 6.88
C ALA A 128 0.77 8.38 5.77
N ARG A 129 0.94 7.11 6.15
CA ARG A 129 0.96 5.99 5.21
C ARG A 129 -0.37 5.84 4.48
N ALA A 130 -1.49 5.84 5.18
CA ALA A 130 -2.80 5.74 4.54
C ALA A 130 -3.02 6.83 3.48
N ARG A 131 -2.55 8.05 3.72
CA ARG A 131 -2.58 9.13 2.72
C ARG A 131 -1.68 8.86 1.52
N ALA A 132 -0.45 8.41 1.76
CA ALA A 132 0.48 8.09 0.68
C ALA A 132 -0.05 6.94 -0.19
N GLY A 133 -0.59 5.89 0.43
CA GLY A 133 -1.26 4.80 -0.27
C GLY A 133 -2.45 5.29 -1.12
N THR A 134 -3.31 6.13 -0.55
CA THR A 134 -4.43 6.75 -1.27
C THR A 134 -3.96 7.48 -2.54
N ASN A 135 -2.86 8.24 -2.47
CA ASN A 135 -2.33 8.95 -3.63
C ASN A 135 -1.81 8.00 -4.72
N LEU A 136 -1.09 6.93 -4.33
CA LEU A 136 -0.63 5.90 -5.27
C LEU A 136 -1.82 5.20 -5.95
N THR A 137 -2.85 4.88 -5.18
CA THR A 137 -4.01 4.13 -5.66
C THR A 137 -4.94 4.97 -6.52
N ALA A 138 -5.06 6.28 -6.25
CA ALA A 138 -5.95 7.18 -6.98
C ALA A 138 -5.60 7.28 -8.47
N THR A 139 -4.31 7.27 -8.80
CA THR A 139 -3.85 7.30 -10.21
C THR A 139 -4.31 6.03 -10.94
N GLU A 140 -4.17 4.87 -10.31
CA GLU A 140 -4.63 3.61 -10.91
C GLU A 140 -6.16 3.58 -11.11
N VAL A 141 -6.90 4.09 -10.14
CA VAL A 141 -8.37 4.17 -10.23
C VAL A 141 -8.82 5.06 -11.39
N SER A 142 -8.11 6.18 -11.66
CA SER A 142 -8.46 7.12 -12.72
C SER A 142 -7.95 6.69 -14.10
N ASP A 143 -6.72 6.20 -14.18
CA ASP A 143 -5.96 6.09 -15.41
C ASP A 143 -5.57 4.63 -15.76
N GLY A 144 -5.79 3.67 -14.85
CA GLY A 144 -5.55 2.25 -15.10
C GLY A 144 -6.43 1.70 -16.21
N SER A 145 -5.90 0.79 -17.02
CA SER A 145 -6.58 0.19 -18.17
C SER A 145 -7.11 -1.21 -17.89
N LEU A 146 -6.40 -1.99 -17.05
CA LEU A 146 -6.75 -3.37 -16.76
C LEU A 146 -7.88 -3.45 -15.72
N PRO A 147 -9.04 -4.03 -16.08
CA PRO A 147 -10.20 -4.04 -15.18
C PRO A 147 -9.93 -4.68 -13.82
N GLU A 148 -9.16 -5.78 -13.79
CA GLU A 148 -8.82 -6.49 -12.55
C GLU A 148 -7.90 -5.68 -11.63
N VAL A 149 -6.88 -5.02 -12.17
CA VAL A 149 -5.95 -4.17 -11.39
C VAL A 149 -6.70 -2.94 -10.88
N ARG A 150 -7.49 -2.30 -11.73
CA ARG A 150 -8.31 -1.15 -11.37
C ARG A 150 -9.38 -1.49 -10.34
N GLN A 151 -10.02 -2.66 -10.42
CA GLN A 151 -10.97 -3.13 -9.41
C GLN A 151 -10.29 -3.32 -8.06
N LEU A 152 -9.11 -3.94 -8.03
CA LEU A 152 -8.32 -4.07 -6.81
C LEU A 152 -7.93 -2.70 -6.25
N ALA A 153 -7.51 -1.77 -7.10
CA ALA A 153 -7.21 -0.40 -6.69
C ALA A 153 -8.42 0.31 -6.06
N HIS A 154 -9.62 0.15 -6.60
CA HIS A 154 -10.85 0.67 -5.98
C HIS A 154 -11.08 0.11 -4.57
N GLN A 155 -10.89 -1.20 -4.36
CA GLN A 155 -11.00 -1.83 -3.05
C GLN A 155 -9.96 -1.28 -2.07
N MET A 156 -8.70 -1.22 -2.49
CA MET A 156 -7.60 -0.67 -1.69
C MET A 156 -7.84 0.79 -1.31
N LEU A 157 -8.34 1.61 -2.25
CA LEU A 157 -8.67 3.02 -2.00
C LEU A 157 -9.73 3.15 -0.89
N ALA A 158 -10.80 2.38 -0.98
CA ALA A 158 -11.86 2.37 0.02
C ALA A 158 -11.34 1.96 1.41
N GLU A 159 -10.49 0.93 1.47
CA GLU A 159 -9.89 0.45 2.71
C GLU A 159 -8.92 1.46 3.32
N GLN A 160 -8.04 2.06 2.53
CA GLN A 160 -7.08 3.08 2.98
C GLN A 160 -7.81 4.32 3.54
N GLN A 161 -8.90 4.73 2.90
CA GLN A 161 -9.76 5.80 3.39
C GLN A 161 -10.43 5.43 4.72
N ALA A 162 -10.94 4.20 4.82
CA ALA A 162 -11.54 3.70 6.07
C ALA A 162 -10.51 3.65 7.20
N GLN A 163 -9.31 3.13 6.95
CA GLN A 163 -8.20 3.11 7.89
C GLN A 163 -7.82 4.52 8.33
N SER A 164 -7.69 5.47 7.41
CA SER A 164 -7.40 6.87 7.73
C SER A 164 -8.46 7.48 8.66
N ARG A 165 -9.76 7.20 8.41
CA ARG A 165 -10.84 7.66 9.29
C ARG A 165 -10.73 7.04 10.70
N GLN A 166 -10.43 5.75 10.80
CA GLN A 166 -10.30 5.04 12.07
C GLN A 166 -9.11 5.56 12.90
N PHE A 167 -7.95 5.80 12.29
CA PHE A 167 -6.79 6.39 12.97
C PHE A 167 -7.08 7.82 13.43
N LYS A 168 -7.74 8.63 12.61
CA LYS A 168 -8.16 9.99 13.01
C LYS A 168 -9.15 9.95 14.18
N HIS A 169 -10.15 9.08 14.11
CA HIS A 169 -11.12 8.92 15.21
C HIS A 169 -10.43 8.55 16.51
N TRP A 170 -9.52 7.58 16.47
CA TRP A 170 -8.73 7.22 17.66
C TRP A 170 -7.93 8.40 18.20
N SER A 171 -7.28 9.20 17.34
CA SER A 171 -6.53 10.38 17.77
C SER A 171 -7.39 11.40 18.50
N HIS A 172 -8.62 11.63 18.01
CA HIS A 172 -9.55 12.57 18.66
C HIS A 172 -10.03 12.05 20.02
N THR A 173 -10.36 10.76 20.12
CA THR A 173 -10.82 10.16 21.38
C THR A 173 -9.69 10.05 22.42
N ALA A 174 -8.45 9.80 21.99
CA ALA A 174 -7.29 9.79 22.85
C ALA A 174 -7.02 11.18 23.43
N LYS A 175 -7.09 12.23 22.63
CA LYS A 175 -6.98 13.62 23.09
C LYS A 175 -8.05 13.98 24.13
N ALA A 176 -9.31 13.60 23.88
CA ALA A 176 -10.40 13.87 24.81
C ALA A 176 -10.17 13.19 26.18
N ARG A 177 -9.64 11.97 26.19
CA ARG A 177 -9.31 11.23 27.42
C ARG A 177 -8.20 11.90 28.24
N THR A 178 -7.20 12.49 27.59
CA THR A 178 -6.11 13.20 28.28
C THR A 178 -6.56 14.57 28.79
N SER A 179 -7.52 15.22 28.13
CA SER A 179 -8.05 16.53 28.53
C SER A 179 -9.06 16.45 29.71
N HIS A 180 -9.66 15.28 29.93
CA HIS A 180 -10.59 15.03 31.05
C HIS A 180 -10.14 13.76 31.77
N PRO A 181 -9.14 13.87 32.70
CA PRO A 181 -8.76 12.73 33.51
C PRO A 181 -10.00 12.26 34.33
N PRO A 182 -10.20 10.94 34.49
CA PRO A 182 -11.32 10.43 35.28
C PRO A 182 -11.34 11.08 36.64
N ALA A 183 -12.50 11.55 37.07
CA ALA A 183 -12.72 12.10 38.39
C ALA A 183 -12.14 11.11 39.42
N LYS A 184 -11.27 11.60 40.34
CA LYS A 184 -10.73 10.78 41.42
C LYS A 184 -11.90 10.12 42.13
N THR A 185 -11.93 8.79 42.14
CA THR A 185 -12.89 8.03 42.94
C THR A 185 -12.83 8.59 44.38
N PRO A 186 -13.96 9.05 44.96
CA PRO A 186 -13.96 9.53 46.35
C PRO A 186 -13.41 8.41 47.23
N ALA A 187 -12.50 8.78 48.16
CA ALA A 187 -12.00 7.85 49.15
C ALA A 187 -13.18 7.21 49.91
N PRO A 188 -13.12 5.92 50.24
CA PRO A 188 -14.16 5.28 51.05
C PRO A 188 -14.30 6.06 52.36
N ARG A 189 -15.55 6.43 52.67
CA ARG A 189 -15.87 7.09 53.96
C ARG A 189 -15.43 6.16 55.10
N PRO A 190 -14.71 6.69 56.11
CA PRO A 190 -14.40 5.88 57.30
C PRO A 190 -15.73 5.40 57.90
N THR A 191 -15.86 4.11 58.08
CA THR A 191 -16.92 3.51 58.88
C THR A 191 -16.74 4.02 60.29
N ALA A 192 -17.70 4.83 60.77
CA ALA A 192 -17.77 5.18 62.19
C ALA A 192 -18.04 3.88 62.95
N ASP A 193 -17.08 3.45 63.76
CA ASP A 193 -17.29 2.42 64.77
C ASP A 193 -18.38 2.92 65.71
N ILE A 194 -19.54 2.27 65.69
CA ILE A 194 -20.57 2.46 66.71
C ILE A 194 -20.21 1.51 67.85
N ILE A 195 -19.78 2.09 68.94
CA ILE A 195 -19.64 1.45 70.27
C ILE A 195 -21.02 1.29 70.92
#